data_b2f9e8065338cb60b635ad88b6072e78
#
_entry.id   b2f9e8065338cb60b635ad88b6072e78
#
_cell.length_a   1.000
_cell.length_b   1.000
_cell.length_c   1.000
_cell.angle_alpha   90.00
_cell.angle_beta   90.00
_cell.angle_gamma   90.00
#
_symmetry.space_group_name_H-M   'P 1'
#
loop_
_entity.id
_entity.type
_entity.pdbx_description
1 polymer ?
#
loop_
_entity_poly.entity_id
_entity_poly.type
_entity_poly.pdbx_seq_one_letter_code
_entity_poly.pdbx_strand_id
1 'polypeptide(L)'
;MSENRLYELMKGTLLEPWLSVLDEQIQNGLTEEAYGKLPEWREALAQLPIIKPQKISLVKAAVTAESSSLLTPEEKTHLKDALKKLMPWRKGPYHLHGVDIDTEWRSDFKWQRLKSAIKPLQGKTVLDVGCGNGYHSWRMLGMGAELVIGIDPSPLFVMQFQAVKHFLGDKNIFVLPIGIQDVPEDLQAFDSVFSMGVLYHRRSAIDHLYQLRSCLKSGGELVLETLVIKGDENQVLVPEDRYAQMRNVWFIPSSKAMMVWLARCGFKNIKLVDESYTGLDEQRETEWMQYHSLKDYLDPDDHSKTIEGYPAPLRAIFTAEAP
;
A
#
# COMPACT_ATOMS: atom_id res chain seq x y z
N MET A 1 3.21 -21.06 9.41
CA MET A 1 3.18 -20.48 10.79
C MET A 1 2.48 -19.13 10.86
N SER A 2 2.62 -18.23 9.88
CA SER A 2 1.96 -16.91 9.94
C SER A 2 0.44 -16.97 9.71
N GLU A 3 -0.05 -17.86 8.87
CA GLU A 3 -1.47 -18.01 8.58
C GLU A 3 -2.25 -18.48 9.83
N ASN A 4 -1.78 -19.51 10.51
CA ASN A 4 -2.42 -19.98 11.74
C ASN A 4 -2.60 -18.86 12.78
N ARG A 5 -1.62 -17.91 12.86
CA ARG A 5 -1.72 -16.76 13.76
C ARG A 5 -2.82 -15.79 13.31
N LEU A 6 -2.96 -15.53 12.00
CA LEU A 6 -4.06 -14.70 11.50
C LEU A 6 -5.41 -15.29 11.87
N TYR A 7 -5.59 -16.60 11.63
CA TYR A 7 -6.85 -17.29 11.97
C TYR A 7 -7.19 -17.17 13.46
N GLU A 8 -6.20 -17.37 14.35
CA GLU A 8 -6.43 -17.21 15.80
C GLU A 8 -6.79 -15.77 16.17
N LEU A 9 -6.22 -14.76 15.50
CA LEU A 9 -6.54 -13.35 15.74
C LEU A 9 -7.92 -12.94 15.19
N MET A 10 -8.46 -13.66 14.20
CA MET A 10 -9.77 -13.37 13.62
C MET A 10 -10.91 -14.10 14.35
N LYS A 11 -10.66 -15.29 14.94
CA LYS A 11 -11.66 -16.05 15.69
C LYS A 11 -12.26 -15.25 16.84
N GLY A 12 -13.57 -15.33 17.02
CA GLY A 12 -14.30 -14.61 18.06
C GLY A 12 -14.39 -13.10 17.86
N THR A 13 -13.95 -12.58 16.72
CA THR A 13 -14.02 -11.16 16.37
C THR A 13 -14.99 -10.91 15.19
N LEU A 14 -15.19 -9.64 14.84
CA LEU A 14 -15.98 -9.28 13.63
C LEU A 14 -15.32 -9.74 12.32
N LEU A 15 -14.06 -10.18 12.35
CA LEU A 15 -13.36 -10.73 11.18
C LEU A 15 -13.64 -12.24 10.97
N GLU A 16 -14.22 -12.94 11.94
CA GLU A 16 -14.43 -14.39 11.87
C GLU A 16 -15.21 -14.85 10.62
N PRO A 17 -16.25 -14.14 10.15
CA PRO A 17 -16.96 -14.54 8.92
C PRO A 17 -16.04 -14.66 7.70
N TRP A 18 -14.96 -13.88 7.63
CA TRP A 18 -14.02 -13.93 6.52
C TRP A 18 -13.23 -15.25 6.45
N LEU A 19 -13.05 -15.93 7.58
CA LEU A 19 -12.34 -17.21 7.65
C LEU A 19 -12.94 -18.28 6.74
N SER A 20 -14.25 -18.21 6.47
CA SER A 20 -14.95 -19.19 5.64
C SER A 20 -14.48 -19.28 4.19
N VAL A 21 -13.87 -18.20 3.67
CA VAL A 21 -13.39 -18.09 2.28
C VAL A 21 -11.90 -17.78 2.17
N LEU A 22 -11.23 -17.46 3.28
CA LEU A 22 -9.89 -16.91 3.29
C LEU A 22 -8.83 -17.87 2.73
N ASP A 23 -8.91 -19.16 3.08
CA ASP A 23 -7.97 -20.18 2.59
C ASP A 23 -8.00 -20.29 1.07
N GLU A 24 -9.19 -20.37 0.49
CA GLU A 24 -9.38 -20.46 -0.95
C GLU A 24 -8.88 -19.18 -1.64
N GLN A 25 -9.14 -18.01 -1.06
CA GLN A 25 -8.69 -16.72 -1.59
C GLN A 25 -7.17 -16.63 -1.62
N ILE A 26 -6.48 -17.05 -0.55
CA ILE A 26 -5.02 -17.04 -0.47
C ILE A 26 -4.43 -18.01 -1.51
N GLN A 27 -4.98 -19.20 -1.64
CA GLN A 27 -4.52 -20.20 -2.60
C GLN A 27 -4.67 -19.69 -4.03
N ASN A 28 -5.85 -19.16 -4.38
CA ASN A 28 -6.14 -18.65 -5.71
C ASN A 28 -5.27 -17.42 -6.08
N GLY A 29 -4.92 -16.59 -5.09
CA GLY A 29 -4.08 -15.42 -5.29
C GLY A 29 -2.58 -15.73 -5.51
N LEU A 30 -2.13 -16.95 -5.21
CA LEU A 30 -0.71 -17.37 -5.29
C LEU A 30 -0.54 -18.63 -6.13
N THR A 31 -1.20 -18.69 -7.30
CA THR A 31 -1.08 -19.81 -8.24
C THR A 31 0.06 -19.58 -9.25
N GLU A 32 0.83 -20.64 -9.55
CA GLU A 32 1.93 -20.58 -10.51
C GLU A 32 1.42 -20.45 -11.95
N GLU A 33 0.24 -21.00 -12.24
CA GLU A 33 -0.42 -20.90 -13.53
C GLU A 33 -0.75 -19.43 -13.90
N ALA A 34 -1.09 -18.62 -12.90
CA ALA A 34 -1.38 -17.19 -13.10
C ALA A 34 -0.11 -16.33 -13.13
N TYR A 35 0.96 -16.77 -12.45
CA TYR A 35 2.17 -15.97 -12.23
C TYR A 35 3.46 -16.77 -12.41
N GLY A 36 3.93 -16.90 -13.65
CA GLY A 36 5.08 -17.71 -14.02
C GLY A 36 6.41 -17.40 -13.30
N LYS A 37 6.54 -16.21 -12.67
CA LYS A 37 7.71 -15.85 -11.85
C LYS A 37 7.58 -16.22 -10.38
N LEU A 38 6.43 -16.70 -9.95
CA LEU A 38 6.20 -17.03 -8.53
C LEU A 38 7.20 -18.07 -7.97
N PRO A 39 7.59 -19.15 -8.70
CA PRO A 39 8.61 -20.06 -8.22
C PRO A 39 9.98 -19.39 -7.96
N GLU A 40 10.41 -18.48 -8.85
CA GLU A 40 11.65 -17.72 -8.68
C GLU A 40 11.63 -16.85 -7.42
N TRP A 41 10.49 -16.20 -7.14
CA TRP A 41 10.33 -15.37 -5.95
C TRP A 41 10.26 -16.19 -4.67
N ARG A 42 9.63 -17.37 -4.69
CA ARG A 42 9.64 -18.33 -3.57
C ARG A 42 11.06 -18.83 -3.28
N GLU A 43 11.81 -19.13 -4.32
CA GLU A 43 13.22 -19.51 -4.18
C GLU A 43 14.06 -18.37 -3.58
N ALA A 44 13.84 -17.12 -4.04
CA ALA A 44 14.51 -15.95 -3.48
C ALA A 44 14.24 -15.81 -1.98
N LEU A 45 12.99 -16.02 -1.54
CA LEU A 45 12.65 -16.05 -0.12
C LEU A 45 13.33 -17.17 0.66
N ALA A 46 13.40 -18.37 0.08
CA ALA A 46 14.04 -19.53 0.71
C ALA A 46 15.58 -19.34 0.87
N GLN A 47 16.19 -18.50 0.03
CA GLN A 47 17.62 -18.16 0.10
C GLN A 47 17.94 -17.03 1.09
N LEU A 48 16.94 -16.40 1.70
CA LEU A 48 17.19 -15.34 2.69
C LEU A 48 17.89 -15.91 3.93
N PRO A 49 18.98 -15.29 4.41
CA PRO A 49 19.66 -15.73 5.60
C PRO A 49 18.80 -15.57 6.85
N ILE A 50 18.95 -16.46 7.83
CA ILE A 50 18.26 -16.38 9.11
C ILE A 50 19.06 -15.44 10.01
N ILE A 51 18.61 -14.19 10.12
CA ILE A 51 19.25 -13.16 10.95
C ILE A 51 18.22 -12.64 11.94
N LYS A 52 18.51 -12.80 13.24
CA LYS A 52 17.62 -12.25 14.30
C LYS A 52 17.87 -10.76 14.47
N PRO A 53 16.84 -9.94 14.38
CA PRO A 53 16.99 -8.51 14.64
C PRO A 53 17.22 -8.25 16.14
N GLN A 54 18.18 -7.39 16.45
CA GLN A 54 18.35 -6.84 17.80
C GLN A 54 17.53 -5.57 17.97
N LYS A 55 17.41 -4.78 16.89
CA LYS A 55 16.68 -3.52 16.90
C LYS A 55 15.75 -3.44 15.69
N ILE A 56 14.52 -3.07 15.97
CA ILE A 56 13.47 -2.85 14.98
C ILE A 56 12.94 -1.42 15.12
N SER A 57 12.76 -0.73 14.00
CA SER A 57 12.08 0.56 13.96
C SER A 57 11.02 0.57 12.87
N LEU A 58 9.77 0.78 13.28
CA LEU A 58 8.62 0.92 12.39
C LEU A 58 8.14 2.38 12.28
N VAL A 59 8.74 3.29 13.04
CA VAL A 59 8.31 4.71 13.14
C VAL A 59 9.21 5.69 12.42
N LYS A 60 10.42 5.27 12.03
CA LYS A 60 11.35 6.08 11.23
C LYS A 60 10.96 6.06 9.75
N ALA A 61 11.58 6.91 8.92
CA ALA A 61 11.39 6.93 7.48
C ALA A 61 11.62 5.53 6.88
N ALA A 62 12.77 4.93 7.12
CA ALA A 62 13.01 3.53 6.76
C ALA A 62 12.42 2.58 7.81
N VAL A 63 11.64 1.59 7.35
CA VAL A 63 11.30 0.42 8.17
C VAL A 63 12.55 -0.41 8.32
N THR A 64 12.98 -0.64 9.58
CA THR A 64 14.35 -1.06 9.88
C THR A 64 14.39 -2.33 10.71
N ALA A 65 15.28 -3.26 10.33
CA ALA A 65 15.76 -4.38 11.16
C ALA A 65 17.29 -4.35 11.21
N GLU A 66 17.89 -4.30 12.38
CA GLU A 66 19.34 -4.31 12.60
C GLU A 66 19.75 -5.51 13.46
N SER A 67 20.82 -6.21 13.08
CA SER A 67 21.42 -7.30 13.87
C SER A 67 22.37 -6.75 14.94
N SER A 68 22.74 -7.62 15.90
CA SER A 68 23.70 -7.29 16.95
C SER A 68 25.13 -7.09 16.46
N SER A 69 25.48 -7.78 15.37
CA SER A 69 26.77 -7.67 14.68
C SER A 69 26.54 -7.21 13.24
N LEU A 70 27.51 -6.48 12.71
CA LEU A 70 27.51 -6.15 11.28
C LEU A 70 27.72 -7.43 10.48
N LEU A 71 27.00 -7.54 9.36
CA LEU A 71 27.26 -8.58 8.38
C LEU A 71 28.61 -8.36 7.73
N THR A 72 29.30 -9.44 7.41
CA THR A 72 30.48 -9.36 6.54
C THR A 72 30.12 -8.81 5.16
N PRO A 73 31.07 -8.30 4.38
CA PRO A 73 30.80 -7.84 3.02
C PRO A 73 30.13 -8.91 2.14
N GLU A 74 30.57 -10.18 2.30
CA GLU A 74 30.02 -11.33 1.56
C GLU A 74 28.58 -11.62 1.97
N GLU A 75 28.28 -11.65 3.27
CA GLU A 75 26.92 -11.87 3.77
C GLU A 75 25.98 -10.73 3.33
N LYS A 76 26.46 -9.49 3.37
CA LYS A 76 25.70 -8.33 2.92
C LYS A 76 25.41 -8.39 1.41
N THR A 77 26.39 -8.81 0.61
CA THR A 77 26.22 -9.00 -0.83
C THR A 77 25.20 -10.09 -1.11
N HIS A 78 25.30 -11.24 -0.43
CA HIS A 78 24.37 -12.35 -0.59
C HIS A 78 22.92 -11.91 -0.24
N LEU A 79 22.74 -11.21 0.87
CA LEU A 79 21.43 -10.67 1.26
C LEU A 79 20.88 -9.69 0.21
N LYS A 80 21.74 -8.78 -0.27
CA LYS A 80 21.35 -7.79 -1.30
C LYS A 80 20.91 -8.46 -2.59
N ASP A 81 21.66 -9.47 -3.04
CA ASP A 81 21.35 -10.20 -4.27
C ASP A 81 20.06 -11.00 -4.17
N ALA A 82 19.79 -11.63 -3.01
CA ALA A 82 18.53 -12.32 -2.77
C ALA A 82 17.33 -11.34 -2.80
N LEU A 83 17.47 -10.17 -2.17
CA LEU A 83 16.43 -9.13 -2.18
C LEU A 83 16.23 -8.51 -3.58
N LYS A 84 17.28 -8.42 -4.40
CA LYS A 84 17.20 -7.94 -5.80
C LYS A 84 16.42 -8.88 -6.71
N LYS A 85 16.37 -10.17 -6.43
CA LYS A 85 15.49 -11.12 -7.18
C LYS A 85 14.00 -10.77 -7.05
N LEU A 86 13.63 -9.98 -6.04
CA LEU A 86 12.27 -9.48 -5.81
C LEU A 86 12.03 -8.08 -6.41
N MET A 87 12.89 -7.57 -7.31
CA MET A 87 12.67 -6.28 -7.97
C MET A 87 11.46 -6.32 -8.93
N PRO A 88 10.80 -5.16 -9.18
CA PRO A 88 11.10 -3.81 -8.68
C PRO A 88 10.52 -3.53 -7.29
N TRP A 89 11.28 -2.83 -6.45
CA TRP A 89 10.81 -2.35 -5.15
C TRP A 89 10.20 -0.94 -5.27
N ARG A 90 8.88 -0.87 -5.18
CA ARG A 90 8.18 0.40 -5.43
C ARG A 90 7.94 1.23 -4.17
N LYS A 91 7.52 0.63 -3.06
CA LYS A 91 7.20 1.35 -1.80
C LYS A 91 8.27 1.09 -0.74
N GLY A 92 8.66 2.14 0.01
CA GLY A 92 9.67 2.09 1.07
C GLY A 92 10.02 3.50 1.59
N PRO A 93 11.20 3.70 2.15
CA PRO A 93 12.40 2.85 2.12
C PRO A 93 12.43 1.78 3.23
N TYR A 94 13.34 0.81 3.07
CA TYR A 94 13.66 -0.19 4.08
C TYR A 94 15.15 -0.22 4.39
N HIS A 95 15.49 -0.60 5.62
CA HIS A 95 16.87 -0.89 6.03
C HIS A 95 16.92 -2.25 6.72
N LEU A 96 17.49 -3.26 6.06
CA LEU A 96 17.50 -4.64 6.52
C LEU A 96 18.93 -5.12 6.73
N HIS A 97 19.36 -5.22 7.98
CA HIS A 97 20.69 -5.73 8.38
C HIS A 97 21.86 -5.11 7.61
N GLY A 98 21.82 -3.79 7.41
CA GLY A 98 22.86 -3.03 6.69
C GLY A 98 22.67 -2.96 5.18
N VAL A 99 21.57 -3.51 4.64
CA VAL A 99 21.16 -3.33 3.23
C VAL A 99 20.07 -2.26 3.18
N ASP A 100 20.36 -1.17 2.47
CA ASP A 100 19.39 -0.11 2.19
C ASP A 100 18.63 -0.43 0.91
N ILE A 101 17.30 -0.50 1.00
CA ILE A 101 16.40 -0.64 -0.15
C ILE A 101 15.80 0.73 -0.42
N ASP A 102 16.46 1.49 -1.31
CA ASP A 102 16.01 2.81 -1.75
C ASP A 102 15.01 2.63 -2.89
N THR A 103 13.74 2.63 -2.54
CA THR A 103 12.62 2.28 -3.43
C THR A 103 12.25 3.42 -4.39
N GLU A 104 11.44 3.12 -5.43
CA GLU A 104 10.91 4.12 -6.36
C GLU A 104 10.27 5.29 -5.62
N TRP A 105 9.35 4.97 -4.70
CA TRP A 105 8.64 5.97 -3.91
C TRP A 105 9.29 6.19 -2.56
N ARG A 106 9.50 7.44 -2.22
CA ARG A 106 9.69 7.91 -0.84
C ARG A 106 8.33 7.91 -0.15
N SER A 107 7.84 6.68 0.17
CA SER A 107 6.53 6.50 0.78
C SER A 107 6.45 7.12 2.18
N ASP A 108 7.59 7.38 2.80
CA ASP A 108 7.71 8.14 4.04
C ASP A 108 7.22 9.59 3.90
N PHE A 109 7.35 10.23 2.72
CA PHE A 109 6.83 11.57 2.47
C PHE A 109 5.30 11.59 2.57
N LYS A 110 4.62 10.65 1.91
CA LYS A 110 3.16 10.49 2.03
C LYS A 110 2.77 10.25 3.50
N TRP A 111 3.48 9.36 4.21
CA TRP A 111 3.21 9.10 5.61
C TRP A 111 3.35 10.35 6.48
N GLN A 112 4.34 11.21 6.25
CA GLN A 112 4.50 12.47 6.99
C GLN A 112 3.32 13.42 6.79
N ARG A 113 2.77 13.49 5.56
CA ARG A 113 1.61 14.35 5.25
C ARG A 113 0.33 13.92 5.96
N LEU A 114 0.12 12.61 6.18
CA LEU A 114 -1.13 12.09 6.73
C LEU A 114 -1.11 11.77 8.23
N LYS A 115 0.03 11.40 8.81
CA LYS A 115 0.12 10.79 10.14
C LYS A 115 -0.45 11.63 11.30
N SER A 116 -0.44 12.95 11.16
CA SER A 116 -0.97 13.88 12.17
C SER A 116 -2.46 14.20 12.00
N ALA A 117 -3.06 13.81 10.86
CA ALA A 117 -4.44 14.10 10.51
C ALA A 117 -5.38 12.91 10.71
N ILE A 118 -4.83 11.70 10.82
CA ILE A 118 -5.60 10.47 11.06
C ILE A 118 -5.89 10.25 12.53
N LYS A 119 -6.96 9.53 12.85
CA LYS A 119 -7.27 9.09 14.21
C LYS A 119 -6.12 8.22 14.78
N PRO A 120 -5.87 8.24 16.10
CA PRO A 120 -4.88 7.35 16.73
C PRO A 120 -5.14 5.88 16.38
N LEU A 121 -4.09 5.17 15.95
CA LEU A 121 -4.18 3.75 15.57
C LEU A 121 -3.96 2.79 16.76
N GLN A 122 -3.63 3.30 17.94
CA GLN A 122 -3.39 2.47 19.13
C GLN A 122 -4.56 1.53 19.42
N GLY A 123 -4.30 0.22 19.45
CA GLY A 123 -5.28 -0.82 19.70
C GLY A 123 -6.34 -1.02 18.59
N LYS A 124 -6.10 -0.50 17.38
CA LYS A 124 -7.04 -0.54 16.26
C LYS A 124 -6.78 -1.72 15.34
N THR A 125 -7.86 -2.25 14.76
CA THR A 125 -7.83 -3.19 13.63
C THR A 125 -7.89 -2.38 12.33
N VAL A 126 -6.89 -2.54 11.47
CA VAL A 126 -6.67 -1.72 10.28
C VAL A 126 -6.66 -2.58 9.02
N LEU A 127 -7.38 -2.12 7.97
CA LEU A 127 -7.28 -2.65 6.60
C LEU A 127 -6.49 -1.67 5.73
N ASP A 128 -5.47 -2.17 5.02
CA ASP A 128 -4.68 -1.39 4.04
C ASP A 128 -4.93 -1.95 2.63
N VAL A 129 -5.78 -1.27 1.86
CA VAL A 129 -6.21 -1.70 0.51
C VAL A 129 -5.23 -1.21 -0.54
N GLY A 130 -4.71 -2.13 -1.35
CA GLY A 130 -3.62 -1.85 -2.31
C GLY A 130 -2.32 -1.53 -1.56
N CYS A 131 -2.04 -2.30 -0.50
CA CYS A 131 -0.93 -2.06 0.41
C CYS A 131 0.45 -2.17 -0.27
N GLY A 132 0.53 -2.80 -1.46
CA GLY A 132 1.80 -3.14 -2.10
C GLY A 132 2.60 -4.08 -1.21
N ASN A 133 3.88 -3.79 -1.03
CA ASN A 133 4.78 -4.57 -0.18
C ASN A 133 4.60 -4.29 1.34
N GLY A 134 3.52 -3.62 1.75
CA GLY A 134 3.17 -3.41 3.14
C GLY A 134 3.95 -2.29 3.85
N TYR A 135 4.65 -1.40 3.13
CA TYR A 135 5.40 -0.34 3.79
C TYR A 135 4.53 0.50 4.75
N HIS A 136 3.38 0.98 4.28
CA HIS A 136 2.47 1.75 5.15
C HIS A 136 1.84 0.88 6.24
N SER A 137 1.54 -0.37 5.96
CA SER A 137 1.03 -1.32 6.95
C SER A 137 2.01 -1.50 8.11
N TRP A 138 3.33 -1.58 7.85
CA TRP A 138 4.37 -1.56 8.89
C TRP A 138 4.38 -0.26 9.71
N ARG A 139 4.15 0.90 9.04
CA ARG A 139 4.07 2.20 9.72
C ARG A 139 2.84 2.28 10.64
N MET A 140 1.68 1.72 10.19
CA MET A 140 0.46 1.63 11.00
C MET A 140 0.67 0.77 12.24
N LEU A 141 1.33 -0.38 12.09
CA LEU A 141 1.71 -1.22 13.23
C LEU A 141 2.65 -0.47 14.19
N GLY A 142 3.60 0.30 13.65
CA GLY A 142 4.51 1.17 14.43
C GLY A 142 3.81 2.28 15.20
N MET A 143 2.62 2.70 14.78
CA MET A 143 1.75 3.64 15.50
C MET A 143 0.81 2.94 16.50
N GLY A 144 1.02 1.66 16.77
CA GLY A 144 0.31 0.91 17.81
C GLY A 144 -0.96 0.20 17.35
N ALA A 145 -1.20 0.05 16.04
CA ALA A 145 -2.29 -0.80 15.58
C ALA A 145 -2.15 -2.21 16.18
N GLU A 146 -3.24 -2.79 16.63
CA GLU A 146 -3.28 -4.13 17.21
C GLU A 146 -3.15 -5.21 16.14
N LEU A 147 -3.85 -5.00 15.04
CA LEU A 147 -3.84 -5.89 13.88
C LEU A 147 -3.86 -5.04 12.60
N VAL A 148 -2.99 -5.34 11.65
CA VAL A 148 -3.00 -4.75 10.31
C VAL A 148 -3.14 -5.85 9.27
N ILE A 149 -4.19 -5.78 8.47
CA ILE A 149 -4.38 -6.65 7.31
C ILE A 149 -4.21 -5.78 6.06
N GLY A 150 -3.15 -6.04 5.30
CA GLY A 150 -2.96 -5.48 3.96
C GLY A 150 -3.54 -6.43 2.92
N ILE A 151 -4.11 -5.88 1.87
CA ILE A 151 -4.55 -6.65 0.69
C ILE A 151 -3.95 -6.06 -0.57
N ASP A 152 -3.37 -6.91 -1.41
CA ASP A 152 -2.84 -6.52 -2.73
C ASP A 152 -2.85 -7.72 -3.67
N PRO A 153 -3.45 -7.64 -4.87
CA PRO A 153 -3.55 -8.77 -5.79
C PRO A 153 -2.21 -9.13 -6.47
N SER A 154 -1.13 -8.40 -6.22
CA SER A 154 0.18 -8.65 -6.83
C SER A 154 1.02 -9.64 -6.00
N PRO A 155 1.28 -10.86 -6.49
CA PRO A 155 2.12 -11.83 -5.76
C PRO A 155 3.53 -11.32 -5.48
N LEU A 156 4.12 -10.52 -6.37
CA LEU A 156 5.43 -9.91 -6.13
C LEU A 156 5.45 -9.09 -4.84
N PHE A 157 4.42 -8.27 -4.62
CA PHE A 157 4.34 -7.44 -3.41
C PHE A 157 4.13 -8.27 -2.16
N VAL A 158 3.36 -9.36 -2.26
CA VAL A 158 3.20 -10.32 -1.16
C VAL A 158 4.55 -10.97 -0.83
N MET A 159 5.34 -11.38 -1.83
CA MET A 159 6.68 -11.96 -1.62
C MET A 159 7.65 -10.92 -1.02
N GLN A 160 7.62 -9.67 -1.47
CA GLN A 160 8.40 -8.58 -0.86
C GLN A 160 8.02 -8.36 0.61
N PHE A 161 6.72 -8.37 0.92
CA PHE A 161 6.24 -8.30 2.31
C PHE A 161 6.76 -9.47 3.14
N GLN A 162 6.72 -10.70 2.62
CA GLN A 162 7.24 -11.87 3.32
C GLN A 162 8.75 -11.78 3.57
N ALA A 163 9.52 -11.23 2.60
CA ALA A 163 10.94 -10.97 2.79
C ALA A 163 11.20 -9.97 3.93
N VAL A 164 10.44 -8.89 3.99
CA VAL A 164 10.54 -7.91 5.08
C VAL A 164 10.12 -8.54 6.43
N LYS A 165 9.01 -9.29 6.43
CA LYS A 165 8.52 -9.99 7.63
C LYS A 165 9.51 -11.01 8.16
N HIS A 166 10.24 -11.71 7.29
CA HIS A 166 11.30 -12.64 7.67
C HIS A 166 12.33 -11.99 8.61
N PHE A 167 12.72 -10.75 8.36
CA PHE A 167 13.68 -10.01 9.18
C PHE A 167 13.08 -9.24 10.36
N LEU A 168 11.81 -8.83 10.28
CA LEU A 168 11.12 -8.11 11.35
C LEU A 168 10.46 -9.04 12.38
N GLY A 169 10.37 -10.33 12.08
CA GLY A 169 9.76 -11.34 12.93
C GLY A 169 8.23 -11.37 12.86
N ASP A 170 7.66 -12.33 13.59
CA ASP A 170 6.22 -12.57 13.58
C ASP A 170 5.48 -11.54 14.43
N LYS A 171 4.73 -10.67 13.76
CA LYS A 171 3.92 -9.59 14.33
C LYS A 171 2.51 -9.67 13.77
N ASN A 172 1.56 -8.97 14.40
CA ASN A 172 0.15 -8.93 13.99
C ASN A 172 -0.04 -8.07 12.73
N ILE A 173 0.66 -8.44 11.68
CA ILE A 173 0.56 -7.81 10.36
C ILE A 173 0.61 -8.88 9.28
N PHE A 174 -0.28 -8.78 8.31
CA PHE A 174 -0.44 -9.76 7.24
C PHE A 174 -0.71 -9.03 5.93
N VAL A 175 -0.23 -9.57 4.82
CA VAL A 175 -0.57 -9.13 3.47
C VAL A 175 -1.14 -10.32 2.71
N LEU A 176 -2.38 -10.17 2.24
CA LEU A 176 -3.13 -11.19 1.55
C LEU A 176 -3.13 -10.91 0.03
N PRO A 177 -2.99 -11.94 -0.81
CA PRO A 177 -2.92 -11.83 -2.28
C PRO A 177 -4.30 -11.64 -2.93
N ILE A 178 -5.09 -10.67 -2.47
CA ILE A 178 -6.47 -10.45 -2.91
C ILE A 178 -6.76 -8.97 -3.16
N GLY A 179 -7.81 -8.69 -3.92
CA GLY A 179 -8.36 -7.34 -4.09
C GLY A 179 -9.50 -7.03 -3.13
N ILE A 180 -9.93 -5.77 -3.08
CA ILE A 180 -11.05 -5.35 -2.22
C ILE A 180 -12.37 -6.05 -2.57
N GLN A 181 -12.56 -6.44 -3.83
CA GLN A 181 -13.75 -7.17 -4.30
C GLN A 181 -13.87 -8.58 -3.71
N ASP A 182 -12.78 -9.11 -3.14
CA ASP A 182 -12.73 -10.43 -2.54
C ASP A 182 -12.98 -10.40 -1.03
N VAL A 183 -12.98 -9.21 -0.42
CA VAL A 183 -13.35 -9.03 0.99
C VAL A 183 -14.85 -9.22 1.13
N PRO A 184 -15.33 -9.98 2.13
CA PRO A 184 -16.77 -10.18 2.34
C PRO A 184 -17.54 -8.86 2.43
N GLU A 185 -18.70 -8.80 1.80
CA GLU A 185 -19.60 -7.64 1.86
C GLU A 185 -20.08 -7.42 3.30
N ASP A 186 -20.27 -6.15 3.65
CA ASP A 186 -20.76 -5.70 4.96
C ASP A 186 -20.01 -6.28 6.18
N LEU A 187 -18.71 -6.51 6.03
CA LEU A 187 -17.88 -7.09 7.08
C LEU A 187 -17.83 -6.21 8.33
N GLN A 188 -17.80 -4.87 8.19
CA GLN A 188 -17.85 -3.85 9.26
C GLN A 188 -16.92 -4.15 10.44
N ALA A 189 -15.72 -4.63 10.16
CA ALA A 189 -14.80 -5.17 11.16
C ALA A 189 -13.59 -4.26 11.46
N PHE A 190 -13.35 -3.23 10.64
CA PHE A 190 -12.16 -2.40 10.75
C PHE A 190 -12.45 -1.05 11.39
N ASP A 191 -11.59 -0.63 12.30
CA ASP A 191 -11.62 0.70 12.91
C ASP A 191 -11.13 1.78 11.95
N SER A 192 -10.18 1.41 11.06
CA SER A 192 -9.63 2.29 10.03
C SER A 192 -9.39 1.51 8.76
N VAL A 193 -9.74 2.10 7.62
CA VAL A 193 -9.46 1.56 6.28
C VAL A 193 -8.63 2.58 5.51
N PHE A 194 -7.50 2.13 4.99
CA PHE A 194 -6.63 2.92 4.12
C PHE A 194 -6.79 2.44 2.68
N SER A 195 -6.86 3.38 1.74
CA SER A 195 -6.84 3.11 0.31
C SER A 195 -6.02 4.22 -0.36
N MET A 196 -4.73 3.95 -0.58
CA MET A 196 -3.77 4.94 -1.04
C MET A 196 -3.16 4.57 -2.38
N GLY A 197 -3.55 5.28 -3.44
CA GLY A 197 -3.10 5.03 -4.81
C GLY A 197 -3.88 3.93 -5.53
N VAL A 198 -5.16 3.73 -5.21
CA VAL A 198 -6.00 2.64 -5.77
C VAL A 198 -7.19 3.15 -6.56
N LEU A 199 -7.87 4.19 -6.08
CA LEU A 199 -9.18 4.62 -6.61
C LEU A 199 -9.16 4.86 -8.11
N TYR A 200 -8.15 5.55 -8.64
CA TYR A 200 -8.03 5.87 -10.06
C TYR A 200 -7.79 4.66 -10.95
N HIS A 201 -7.38 3.53 -10.38
CA HIS A 201 -7.26 2.25 -11.08
C HIS A 201 -8.58 1.46 -11.13
N ARG A 202 -9.60 1.89 -10.40
CA ARG A 202 -10.90 1.20 -10.36
C ARG A 202 -11.80 1.70 -11.48
N ARG A 203 -12.40 0.77 -12.25
CA ARG A 203 -13.38 1.11 -13.32
C ARG A 203 -14.63 1.79 -12.78
N SER A 204 -15.02 1.46 -11.55
CA SER A 204 -16.08 2.15 -10.80
C SER A 204 -15.48 2.71 -9.52
N ALA A 205 -15.27 4.02 -9.48
CA ALA A 205 -14.79 4.72 -8.30
C ALA A 205 -15.83 4.71 -7.17
N ILE A 206 -17.11 4.78 -7.53
CA ILE A 206 -18.23 4.80 -6.56
C ILE A 206 -18.38 3.44 -5.87
N ASP A 207 -18.33 2.33 -6.63
CA ASP A 207 -18.39 0.98 -6.04
C ASP A 207 -17.20 0.75 -5.11
N HIS A 208 -16.01 1.24 -5.48
CA HIS A 208 -14.84 1.15 -4.62
C HIS A 208 -15.07 1.87 -3.28
N LEU A 209 -15.67 3.06 -3.30
CA LEU A 209 -15.99 3.80 -2.07
C LEU A 209 -17.02 3.05 -1.21
N TYR A 210 -18.03 2.42 -1.82
CA TYR A 210 -18.97 1.56 -1.09
C TYR A 210 -18.27 0.33 -0.49
N GLN A 211 -17.38 -0.34 -1.23
CA GLN A 211 -16.58 -1.46 -0.73
C GLN A 211 -15.71 -1.05 0.47
N LEU A 212 -15.04 0.12 0.41
CA LEU A 212 -14.27 0.63 1.53
C LEU A 212 -15.15 0.90 2.76
N ARG A 213 -16.33 1.48 2.54
CA ARG A 213 -17.28 1.77 3.61
C ARG A 213 -17.80 0.50 4.26
N SER A 214 -18.12 -0.54 3.48
CA SER A 214 -18.66 -1.82 3.99
C SER A 214 -17.66 -2.58 4.88
N CYS A 215 -16.37 -2.29 4.77
CA CYS A 215 -15.35 -2.84 5.66
C CYS A 215 -15.27 -2.13 7.01
N LEU A 216 -15.72 -0.86 7.10
CA LEU A 216 -15.60 -0.02 8.28
C LEU A 216 -16.69 -0.28 9.30
N LYS A 217 -16.31 -0.31 10.58
CA LYS A 217 -17.26 -0.18 11.71
C LYS A 217 -17.98 1.17 11.62
N SER A 218 -19.17 1.28 12.22
CA SER A 218 -19.82 2.60 12.41
C SER A 218 -18.86 3.55 13.13
N GLY A 219 -18.71 4.78 12.62
CA GLY A 219 -17.75 5.77 13.10
C GLY A 219 -16.27 5.45 12.78
N GLY A 220 -15.99 4.37 12.05
CA GLY A 220 -14.65 4.02 11.57
C GLY A 220 -14.12 5.04 10.56
N GLU A 221 -12.78 5.18 10.46
CA GLU A 221 -12.13 6.18 9.62
C GLU A 221 -11.67 5.61 8.28
N LEU A 222 -12.04 6.26 7.19
CA LEU A 222 -11.42 6.09 5.88
C LEU A 222 -10.27 7.09 5.73
N VAL A 223 -9.11 6.60 5.31
CA VAL A 223 -7.98 7.40 4.82
C VAL A 223 -7.80 7.10 3.33
N LEU A 224 -8.15 8.04 2.49
CA LEU A 224 -8.13 7.90 1.04
C LEU A 224 -7.07 8.80 0.42
N GLU A 225 -6.17 8.25 -0.40
CA GLU A 225 -5.30 9.04 -1.26
C GLU A 225 -5.52 8.67 -2.72
N THR A 226 -5.67 9.66 -3.58
CA THR A 226 -5.91 9.46 -5.00
C THR A 226 -5.32 10.56 -5.86
N LEU A 227 -5.19 10.31 -7.16
CA LEU A 227 -4.95 11.36 -8.14
C LEU A 227 -6.16 12.31 -8.19
N VAL A 228 -5.87 13.59 -8.31
CA VAL A 228 -6.87 14.64 -8.49
C VAL A 228 -6.42 15.65 -9.56
N ILE A 229 -7.37 16.48 -10.03
CA ILE A 229 -7.08 17.68 -10.84
C ILE A 229 -7.52 18.94 -10.11
N LYS A 230 -6.96 20.08 -10.48
CA LYS A 230 -7.51 21.38 -10.07
C LYS A 230 -8.87 21.57 -10.71
N GLY A 231 -9.86 22.05 -9.94
CA GLY A 231 -11.20 22.28 -10.45
C GLY A 231 -12.27 22.44 -9.39
N ASP A 232 -13.51 22.62 -9.85
CA ASP A 232 -14.70 22.69 -8.99
C ASP A 232 -15.31 21.29 -8.76
N GLU A 233 -16.46 21.24 -8.09
CA GLU A 233 -17.15 20.00 -7.71
C GLU A 233 -17.74 19.22 -8.89
N ASN A 234 -17.75 19.78 -10.09
CA ASN A 234 -18.31 19.14 -11.29
C ASN A 234 -17.20 18.62 -12.24
N GLN A 235 -15.93 18.83 -11.92
CA GLN A 235 -14.82 18.51 -12.83
C GLN A 235 -14.20 17.14 -12.52
N VAL A 236 -14.15 16.34 -13.58
CA VAL A 236 -13.51 15.01 -13.61
C VAL A 236 -12.79 14.86 -14.94
N LEU A 237 -11.51 14.55 -14.90
CA LEU A 237 -10.74 14.18 -16.07
C LEU A 237 -10.93 12.68 -16.35
N VAL A 238 -11.29 12.35 -17.58
CA VAL A 238 -11.34 10.98 -18.13
C VAL A 238 -10.28 10.90 -19.21
N PRO A 239 -9.13 10.26 -18.95
CA PRO A 239 -8.10 10.09 -19.98
C PRO A 239 -8.62 9.24 -21.15
N GLU A 240 -8.26 9.61 -22.39
CA GLU A 240 -8.70 8.87 -23.58
C GLU A 240 -8.08 7.46 -23.65
N ASP A 241 -6.78 7.31 -23.31
CA ASP A 241 -6.05 6.04 -23.31
C ASP A 241 -5.20 5.91 -22.03
N ARG A 242 -4.19 6.76 -21.88
CA ARG A 242 -3.22 6.70 -20.78
C ARG A 242 -3.16 8.01 -20.01
N TYR A 243 -2.76 7.92 -18.75
CA TYR A 243 -2.37 9.05 -17.95
C TYR A 243 -1.03 8.76 -17.30
N ALA A 244 -0.02 9.57 -17.56
CA ALA A 244 1.35 9.34 -17.10
C ALA A 244 1.82 7.90 -17.42
N GLN A 245 1.62 7.46 -18.66
CA GLN A 245 1.84 6.12 -19.21
C GLN A 245 1.03 4.97 -18.59
N MET A 246 0.24 5.21 -17.56
CA MET A 246 -0.64 4.20 -16.96
C MET A 246 -1.89 3.98 -17.83
N ARG A 247 -2.15 2.72 -18.20
CA ARG A 247 -3.30 2.32 -19.04
C ARG A 247 -4.61 2.15 -18.26
N ASN A 248 -4.52 2.05 -16.96
CA ASN A 248 -5.63 1.71 -16.07
C ASN A 248 -6.01 2.87 -15.16
N VAL A 249 -5.93 4.11 -15.66
CA VAL A 249 -6.46 5.31 -15.00
C VAL A 249 -7.79 5.65 -15.66
N TRP A 250 -8.87 5.60 -14.88
CA TRP A 250 -10.24 5.73 -15.42
C TRP A 250 -10.86 7.10 -15.15
N PHE A 251 -10.70 7.60 -13.93
CA PHE A 251 -11.29 8.85 -13.48
C PHE A 251 -10.33 9.59 -12.55
N ILE A 252 -10.12 10.88 -12.82
CA ILE A 252 -9.34 11.76 -11.96
C ILE A 252 -10.24 12.95 -11.59
N PRO A 253 -10.94 12.91 -10.44
CA PRO A 253 -11.82 13.99 -10.00
C PRO A 253 -11.01 15.20 -9.52
N SER A 254 -11.62 16.36 -9.46
CA SER A 254 -11.09 17.43 -8.62
C SER A 254 -11.22 17.04 -7.14
N SER A 255 -10.44 17.68 -6.26
CA SER A 255 -10.56 17.45 -4.81
C SER A 255 -11.97 17.76 -4.29
N LYS A 256 -12.65 18.77 -4.85
CA LYS A 256 -14.03 19.10 -4.51
C LYS A 256 -15.02 18.03 -5.00
N ALA A 257 -14.86 17.54 -6.25
CA ALA A 257 -15.67 16.43 -6.77
C ALA A 257 -15.49 15.16 -5.93
N MET A 258 -14.26 14.87 -5.49
CA MET A 258 -13.98 13.72 -4.62
C MET A 258 -14.72 13.83 -3.28
N MET A 259 -14.77 15.01 -2.66
CA MET A 259 -15.54 15.23 -1.43
C MET A 259 -17.06 15.02 -1.66
N VAL A 260 -17.60 15.44 -2.82
CA VAL A 260 -18.99 15.15 -3.19
C VAL A 260 -19.23 13.65 -3.33
N TRP A 261 -18.30 12.91 -3.98
CA TRP A 261 -18.42 11.45 -4.11
C TRP A 261 -18.45 10.75 -2.75
N LEU A 262 -17.54 11.14 -1.85
CA LEU A 262 -17.49 10.60 -0.48
C LEU A 262 -18.82 10.87 0.27
N ALA A 263 -19.33 12.10 0.20
CA ALA A 263 -20.59 12.46 0.85
C ALA A 263 -21.79 11.66 0.28
N ARG A 264 -21.85 11.50 -1.04
CA ARG A 264 -22.89 10.70 -1.71
C ARG A 264 -22.81 9.22 -1.39
N CYS A 265 -21.60 8.69 -1.13
CA CYS A 265 -21.40 7.33 -0.64
C CYS A 265 -21.71 7.19 0.86
N GLY A 266 -22.17 8.25 1.54
CA GLY A 266 -22.63 8.22 2.93
C GLY A 266 -21.56 8.48 3.97
N PHE A 267 -20.33 8.85 3.57
CA PHE A 267 -19.30 9.24 4.50
C PHE A 267 -19.61 10.61 5.13
N LYS A 268 -19.18 10.79 6.37
CA LYS A 268 -19.33 12.00 7.18
C LYS A 268 -17.97 12.60 7.54
N ASN A 269 -17.95 13.81 8.09
CA ASN A 269 -16.74 14.46 8.59
C ASN A 269 -15.57 14.47 7.58
N ILE A 270 -15.90 14.66 6.29
CA ILE A 270 -14.96 14.61 5.18
C ILE A 270 -14.00 15.80 5.26
N LYS A 271 -12.70 15.54 5.22
CA LYS A 271 -11.64 16.56 5.25
C LYS A 271 -10.63 16.30 4.13
N LEU A 272 -10.25 17.36 3.43
CA LEU A 272 -9.06 17.38 2.58
C LEU A 272 -7.86 17.66 3.50
N VAL A 273 -6.94 16.68 3.62
CA VAL A 273 -5.79 16.74 4.51
C VAL A 273 -4.56 17.34 3.80
N ASP A 274 -4.33 16.93 2.57
CA ASP A 274 -3.20 17.38 1.75
C ASP A 274 -3.60 17.38 0.28
N GLU A 275 -3.02 18.31 -0.48
CA GLU A 275 -3.09 18.33 -1.94
C GLU A 275 -1.75 18.80 -2.48
N SER A 276 -0.97 17.90 -3.07
CA SER A 276 0.40 18.17 -3.52
C SER A 276 0.74 17.47 -4.83
N TYR A 277 1.56 18.12 -5.65
CA TYR A 277 2.14 17.49 -6.84
C TYR A 277 3.17 16.44 -6.42
N THR A 278 3.21 15.34 -7.18
CA THR A 278 4.28 14.33 -7.01
C THR A 278 5.61 14.93 -7.50
N GLY A 279 6.59 15.03 -6.61
CA GLY A 279 7.92 15.53 -6.93
C GLY A 279 8.85 14.46 -7.48
N LEU A 280 9.87 14.89 -8.24
CA LEU A 280 10.94 14.00 -8.74
C LEU A 280 11.83 13.43 -7.63
N ASP A 281 11.79 14.01 -6.44
CA ASP A 281 12.42 13.51 -5.22
C ASP A 281 11.56 12.47 -4.48
N GLU A 282 10.25 12.44 -4.73
CA GLU A 282 9.33 11.48 -4.14
C GLU A 282 9.17 10.21 -4.99
N GLN A 283 9.08 10.33 -6.33
CA GLN A 283 8.99 9.19 -7.25
C GLN A 283 10.14 9.24 -8.26
N ARG A 284 11.04 8.26 -8.20
CA ARG A 284 12.30 8.28 -8.94
C ARG A 284 12.80 6.88 -9.31
N GLU A 285 13.61 6.82 -10.33
CA GLU A 285 14.43 5.65 -10.64
C GLU A 285 15.52 5.45 -9.58
N THR A 286 15.78 4.20 -9.20
CA THR A 286 16.78 3.83 -8.20
C THR A 286 17.48 2.51 -8.59
N GLU A 287 18.49 2.11 -7.83
CA GLU A 287 19.12 0.79 -7.98
C GLU A 287 18.12 -0.37 -7.78
N TRP A 288 17.01 -0.13 -7.06
CA TRP A 288 15.99 -1.12 -6.71
C TRP A 288 14.75 -1.03 -7.60
N MET A 289 14.67 -0.04 -8.48
CA MET A 289 13.60 0.15 -9.46
C MET A 289 14.18 0.79 -10.73
N GLN A 290 14.52 -0.05 -11.71
CA GLN A 290 15.24 0.30 -12.94
C GLN A 290 14.33 0.46 -14.16
N TYR A 291 13.03 0.67 -13.94
CA TYR A 291 12.06 0.97 -14.99
C TYR A 291 11.77 2.47 -15.03
N HIS A 292 10.93 2.88 -15.98
CA HIS A 292 10.45 4.26 -16.08
C HIS A 292 9.82 4.73 -14.76
N SER A 293 10.10 5.97 -14.41
CA SER A 293 9.59 6.65 -13.21
C SER A 293 9.04 8.03 -13.59
N LEU A 294 8.70 8.86 -12.62
CA LEU A 294 7.98 10.12 -12.85
C LEU A 294 8.61 10.99 -13.95
N LYS A 295 9.94 11.13 -13.99
CA LYS A 295 10.63 11.95 -15.01
C LYS A 295 10.32 11.52 -16.45
N ASP A 296 10.05 10.21 -16.65
CA ASP A 296 9.77 9.63 -17.97
C ASP A 296 8.27 9.74 -18.32
N TYR A 297 7.45 10.17 -17.39
CA TYR A 297 6.02 10.34 -17.54
C TYR A 297 5.58 11.79 -17.73
N LEU A 298 6.50 12.72 -17.44
CA LEU A 298 6.28 14.15 -17.64
C LEU A 298 6.74 14.58 -19.04
N ASP A 299 6.08 15.61 -19.56
CA ASP A 299 6.51 16.27 -20.80
C ASP A 299 7.93 16.86 -20.58
N PRO A 300 8.92 16.54 -21.43
CA PRO A 300 10.29 16.97 -21.23
C PRO A 300 10.48 18.48 -21.31
N ASP A 301 9.59 19.20 -22.01
CA ASP A 301 9.63 20.65 -22.19
C ASP A 301 8.74 21.39 -21.18
N ASP A 302 7.74 20.69 -20.58
CA ASP A 302 6.80 21.28 -19.63
C ASP A 302 6.41 20.28 -18.53
N HIS A 303 7.17 20.20 -17.46
CA HIS A 303 6.93 19.31 -16.33
C HIS A 303 5.60 19.57 -15.58
N SER A 304 4.84 20.59 -15.94
CA SER A 304 3.47 20.77 -15.44
C SER A 304 2.44 19.87 -16.15
N LYS A 305 2.89 19.07 -17.14
CA LYS A 305 2.10 18.14 -17.93
C LYS A 305 2.70 16.74 -17.97
N THR A 306 1.84 15.76 -18.22
CA THR A 306 2.28 14.42 -18.63
C THR A 306 2.65 14.40 -20.12
N ILE A 307 3.35 13.37 -20.57
CA ILE A 307 3.70 13.20 -21.98
C ILE A 307 2.48 13.11 -22.91
N GLU A 308 1.30 12.77 -22.36
CA GLU A 308 0.03 12.76 -23.10
C GLU A 308 -0.64 14.15 -23.12
N GLY A 309 -0.04 15.16 -22.47
CA GLY A 309 -0.54 16.54 -22.41
C GLY A 309 -1.55 16.83 -21.31
N TYR A 310 -1.85 15.89 -20.43
CA TYR A 310 -2.68 16.10 -19.24
C TYR A 310 -1.91 16.84 -18.13
N PRO A 311 -2.60 17.45 -17.15
CA PRO A 311 -1.92 18.02 -15.97
C PRO A 311 -1.02 16.99 -15.29
N ALA A 312 0.13 17.42 -14.79
CA ALA A 312 1.06 16.55 -14.03
C ALA A 312 0.39 15.94 -12.79
N PRO A 313 0.87 14.80 -12.28
CA PRO A 313 0.24 14.07 -11.19
C PRO A 313 0.12 14.90 -9.90
N LEU A 314 -1.09 15.38 -9.63
CA LEU A 314 -1.52 15.99 -8.39
C LEU A 314 -2.23 14.93 -7.55
N ARG A 315 -1.89 14.85 -6.27
CA ARG A 315 -2.48 13.87 -5.35
C ARG A 315 -3.14 14.57 -4.18
N ALA A 316 -4.25 14.02 -3.73
CA ALA A 316 -4.93 14.52 -2.55
C ALA A 316 -5.18 13.40 -1.54
N ILE A 317 -5.06 13.75 -0.25
CA ILE A 317 -5.35 12.88 0.89
C ILE A 317 -6.62 13.38 1.55
N PHE A 318 -7.54 12.47 1.77
CA PHE A 318 -8.80 12.72 2.45
C PHE A 318 -8.94 11.83 3.68
N THR A 319 -9.56 12.36 4.74
CA THR A 319 -10.12 11.55 5.81
C THR A 319 -11.63 11.71 5.83
N ALA A 320 -12.32 10.63 6.17
CA ALA A 320 -13.78 10.62 6.27
C ALA A 320 -14.21 9.54 7.28
N GLU A 321 -15.43 9.61 7.78
CA GLU A 321 -15.98 8.67 8.75
C GLU A 321 -17.15 7.88 8.14
N ALA A 322 -17.20 6.58 8.41
CA ALA A 322 -18.38 5.76 8.13
C ALA A 322 -19.56 6.20 9.02
N PRO A 323 -20.80 6.10 8.54
CA PRO A 323 -22.01 6.50 9.27
C PRO A 323 -22.25 5.71 10.54
#